data_5bc8a9ea46350760fc773470f2f23976
#
_entry.id   5bc8a9ea46350760fc773470f2f23976
#
_cell.length_a   1.000
_cell.length_b   1.000
_cell.length_c   1.000
_cell.angle_alpha   90.00
_cell.angle_beta   90.00
_cell.angle_gamma   90.00
#
_symmetry.space_group_name_H-M   'P 1'
#
loop_
_entity.id
_entity.type
_entity.pdbx_description
1 polymer ?
#
loop_
_entity_poly.entity_id
_entity_poly.type
_entity_poly.pdbx_seq_one_letter_code
_entity_poly.pdbx_strand_id
1 'polypeptide(L)'
;VTIPFVATNAYKRLNALFDMQIYGKYQKEESFKLGKYEVNGRKVGNKLAALTAVGALGCNFLNDVSNVITGLSAMQIEVMGKKFLKPGDLAAADRTYFSQLGDVAADWLNPIKSSKLALFDEMFNVFQDWDTVYQDIKFEENSMLSKMMNKSIVFMGSKAGEHWLQNRTALAMAYEIKLKSPSGEEVPLWDALEVVPIDKSNPQRGYNLQVKKGYTNLDGSEYSKQDVIDFARRCGHINQGMHGIYNKEDMSMIQQYTVGRLMMEFRKW
;
A
#
# COMPACT_ATOMS: atom_id res chain seq x y z
N VAL A 1 31.28 39.94 -7.78
CA VAL A 1 29.93 40.46 -7.44
C VAL A 1 29.02 39.24 -7.34
N THR A 2 28.74 38.80 -6.11
CA THR A 2 27.78 37.72 -5.84
C THR A 2 26.38 38.32 -5.95
N ILE A 3 25.66 38.02 -7.03
CA ILE A 3 24.23 38.39 -7.15
C ILE A 3 23.46 37.55 -6.11
N PRO A 4 22.78 38.21 -5.15
CA PRO A 4 22.01 37.43 -4.17
C PRO A 4 20.90 36.67 -4.91
N PHE A 5 20.87 35.37 -4.73
CA PHE A 5 19.81 34.51 -5.28
C PHE A 5 18.49 34.88 -4.60
N VAL A 6 17.63 35.60 -5.30
CA VAL A 6 16.27 35.89 -4.84
C VAL A 6 15.40 34.71 -5.32
N ALA A 7 15.01 33.86 -4.39
CA ALA A 7 14.14 32.74 -4.70
C ALA A 7 12.81 33.24 -5.29
N THR A 8 12.54 32.92 -6.54
CA THR A 8 11.27 33.22 -7.20
C THR A 8 10.11 32.49 -6.51
N ASN A 9 8.89 32.99 -6.69
CA ASN A 9 7.70 32.31 -6.16
C ASN A 9 7.57 30.88 -6.69
N ALA A 10 8.00 30.62 -7.91
CA ALA A 10 8.05 29.27 -8.50
C ALA A 10 9.02 28.36 -7.74
N TYR A 11 10.22 28.83 -7.44
CA TYR A 11 11.20 28.07 -6.66
C TYR A 11 10.71 27.76 -5.24
N LYS A 12 10.08 28.76 -4.57
CA LYS A 12 9.50 28.56 -3.23
C LYS A 12 8.39 27.50 -3.25
N ARG A 13 7.54 27.52 -4.29
CA ARG A 13 6.47 26.53 -4.46
C ARG A 13 7.01 25.15 -4.75
N LEU A 14 8.04 25.05 -5.59
CA LEU A 14 8.69 23.78 -5.92
C LEU A 14 9.36 23.15 -4.68
N ASN A 15 10.11 23.94 -3.92
CA ASN A 15 10.68 23.47 -2.66
C ASN A 15 9.61 23.01 -1.66
N ALA A 16 8.52 23.76 -1.56
CA ALA A 16 7.40 23.39 -0.72
C ALA A 16 6.76 22.06 -1.13
N LEU A 17 6.67 21.82 -2.44
CA LEU A 17 6.18 20.56 -2.98
C LEU A 17 7.12 19.41 -2.63
N PHE A 18 8.42 19.58 -2.82
CA PHE A 18 9.43 18.59 -2.44
C PHE A 18 9.43 18.31 -0.93
N ASP A 19 9.37 19.37 -0.12
CA ASP A 19 9.30 19.23 1.35
C ASP A 19 8.06 18.45 1.79
N MET A 20 6.93 18.61 1.11
CA MET A 20 5.71 17.87 1.37
C MET A 20 5.81 16.43 0.90
N GLN A 21 6.20 16.21 -0.36
CA GLN A 21 6.18 14.88 -0.99
C GLN A 21 7.29 13.96 -0.47
N ILE A 22 8.51 14.50 -0.28
CA ILE A 22 9.66 13.69 0.11
C ILE A 22 9.80 13.63 1.65
N TYR A 23 9.67 14.78 2.31
CA TYR A 23 9.92 14.86 3.76
C TYR A 23 8.66 14.91 4.62
N GLY A 24 7.45 14.91 4.02
CA GLY A 24 6.19 15.01 4.75
C GLY A 24 6.03 16.31 5.54
N LYS A 25 6.79 17.35 5.21
CA LYS A 25 6.74 18.65 5.89
C LYS A 25 5.62 19.50 5.32
N TYR A 26 4.60 19.76 6.11
CA TYR A 26 3.54 20.70 5.75
C TYR A 26 3.95 22.13 6.11
N GLN A 27 3.81 23.05 5.18
CA GLN A 27 4.51 24.36 5.19
C GLN A 27 4.05 25.36 6.24
N LYS A 28 2.92 25.24 6.90
CA LYS A 28 2.54 26.19 7.95
C LYS A 28 1.69 25.54 9.02
N GLU A 29 2.10 25.74 10.27
CA GLU A 29 1.18 25.69 11.39
C GLU A 29 0.26 26.91 11.26
N GLU A 30 -0.94 26.69 10.74
CA GLU A 30 -1.98 27.71 10.71
C GLU A 30 -2.54 27.82 12.13
N SER A 31 -2.01 28.75 12.93
CA SER A 31 -2.63 29.11 14.20
C SER A 31 -3.53 30.33 14.01
N PHE A 32 -4.71 30.30 14.59
CA PHE A 32 -5.62 31.43 14.64
C PHE A 32 -6.05 31.72 16.08
N LYS A 33 -6.25 33.00 16.40
CA LYS A 33 -6.70 33.41 17.71
C LYS A 33 -8.23 33.37 17.79
N LEU A 34 -8.74 32.59 18.72
CA LEU A 34 -10.16 32.60 19.06
C LEU A 34 -10.31 33.22 20.47
N GLY A 35 -10.53 34.53 20.53
CA GLY A 35 -10.53 35.28 21.79
C GLY A 35 -9.16 35.28 22.46
N LYS A 36 -9.08 34.69 23.65
CA LYS A 36 -7.83 34.60 24.44
C LYS A 36 -7.01 33.34 24.10
N TYR A 37 -7.53 32.43 23.28
CA TYR A 37 -6.92 31.14 22.98
C TYR A 37 -6.29 31.13 21.58
N GLU A 38 -5.05 30.67 21.51
CA GLU A 38 -4.41 30.36 20.23
C GLU A 38 -4.74 28.92 19.84
N VAL A 39 -5.44 28.76 18.73
CA VAL A 39 -5.89 27.46 18.24
C VAL A 39 -5.01 27.06 17.06
N ASN A 40 -4.37 25.93 17.16
CA ASN A 40 -3.60 25.36 16.06
C ASN A 40 -4.56 24.72 15.05
N GLY A 41 -4.77 25.39 13.91
CA GLY A 41 -5.68 24.97 12.86
C GLY A 41 -5.37 23.59 12.30
N ARG A 42 -4.08 23.23 12.23
CA ARG A 42 -3.63 21.90 11.80
C ARG A 42 -4.11 20.81 12.75
N LYS A 43 -3.98 21.02 14.08
CA LYS A 43 -4.47 20.04 15.08
C LYS A 43 -5.99 19.87 14.99
N VAL A 44 -6.73 20.96 14.83
CA VAL A 44 -8.19 20.93 14.66
C VAL A 44 -8.56 20.24 13.35
N GLY A 45 -7.91 20.58 12.25
CA GLY A 45 -8.13 19.94 10.94
C GLY A 45 -7.85 18.45 10.96
N ASN A 46 -6.75 18.02 11.58
CA ASN A 46 -6.43 16.61 11.74
C ASN A 46 -7.47 15.86 12.60
N LYS A 47 -7.96 16.48 13.68
CA LYS A 47 -9.04 15.91 14.51
C LYS A 47 -10.35 15.79 13.74
N LEU A 48 -10.70 16.81 12.96
CA LEU A 48 -11.91 16.77 12.11
C LEU A 48 -11.78 15.72 11.01
N ALA A 49 -10.65 15.66 10.29
CA ALA A 49 -10.41 14.64 9.27
C ALA A 49 -10.51 13.24 9.87
N ALA A 50 -9.89 13.03 11.02
CA ALA A 50 -9.94 11.75 11.71
C ALA A 50 -11.35 11.38 12.19
N LEU A 51 -12.10 12.32 12.76
CA LEU A 51 -13.49 12.09 13.16
C LEU A 51 -14.39 11.80 11.94
N THR A 52 -14.19 12.50 10.83
CA THR A 52 -14.91 12.27 9.59
C THR A 52 -14.56 10.93 8.97
N ALA A 53 -13.26 10.55 8.97
CA ALA A 53 -12.81 9.25 8.49
C ALA A 53 -13.41 8.11 9.33
N VAL A 54 -13.45 8.26 10.66
CA VAL A 54 -14.11 7.26 11.53
C VAL A 54 -15.61 7.21 11.28
N GLY A 55 -16.27 8.35 11.17
CA GLY A 55 -17.71 8.40 10.91
C GLY A 55 -18.10 7.87 9.53
N ALA A 56 -17.27 8.11 8.51
CA ALA A 56 -17.55 7.70 7.13
C ALA A 56 -17.09 6.27 6.84
N LEU A 57 -15.93 5.86 7.37
CA LEU A 57 -15.26 4.59 7.03
C LEU A 57 -15.22 3.61 8.22
N GLY A 58 -15.21 4.13 9.45
CA GLY A 58 -15.07 3.29 10.64
C GLY A 58 -16.34 2.48 10.93
N CYS A 59 -16.17 1.15 11.02
CA CYS A 59 -17.26 0.20 11.27
C CYS A 59 -18.44 0.31 10.26
N ASN A 60 -18.20 0.88 9.09
CA ASN A 60 -19.21 1.00 8.05
C ASN A 60 -19.14 -0.19 7.09
N PHE A 61 -19.73 -1.30 7.52
CA PHE A 61 -19.74 -2.55 6.75
C PHE A 61 -20.28 -2.39 5.32
N LEU A 62 -21.28 -1.52 5.11
CA LEU A 62 -21.83 -1.28 3.78
C LEU A 62 -20.80 -0.59 2.85
N ASN A 63 -20.02 0.33 3.40
CA ASN A 63 -18.94 0.96 2.65
C ASN A 63 -17.81 -0.03 2.33
N ASP A 64 -17.44 -0.90 3.27
CA ASP A 64 -16.43 -1.93 3.05
C ASP A 64 -16.85 -2.89 1.94
N VAL A 65 -18.11 -3.35 1.95
CA VAL A 65 -18.67 -4.18 0.88
C VAL A 65 -18.72 -3.44 -0.46
N SER A 66 -19.10 -2.17 -0.46
CA SER A 66 -19.13 -1.34 -1.67
C SER A 66 -17.73 -1.19 -2.28
N ASN A 67 -16.72 -0.98 -1.45
CA ASN A 67 -15.32 -0.88 -1.90
C ASN A 67 -14.84 -2.19 -2.53
N VAL A 68 -15.17 -3.32 -1.91
CA VAL A 68 -14.84 -4.64 -2.48
C VAL A 68 -15.55 -4.84 -3.82
N ILE A 69 -16.84 -4.53 -3.93
CA ILE A 69 -17.59 -4.66 -5.19
C ILE A 69 -17.00 -3.75 -6.27
N THR A 70 -16.64 -2.52 -5.93
CA THR A 70 -16.01 -1.57 -6.85
C THR A 70 -14.65 -2.09 -7.34
N GLY A 71 -13.80 -2.59 -6.44
CA GLY A 71 -12.52 -3.19 -6.78
C GLY A 71 -12.67 -4.43 -7.68
N LEU A 72 -13.61 -5.33 -7.37
CA LEU A 72 -13.93 -6.47 -8.22
C LEU A 72 -14.42 -6.04 -9.61
N SER A 73 -15.24 -5.00 -9.68
CA SER A 73 -15.73 -4.47 -10.95
C SER A 73 -14.60 -3.89 -11.79
N ALA A 74 -13.67 -3.15 -11.17
CA ALA A 74 -12.48 -2.63 -11.83
C ALA A 74 -11.59 -3.77 -12.39
N MET A 75 -11.40 -4.84 -11.62
CA MET A 75 -10.68 -6.03 -12.08
C MET A 75 -11.38 -6.72 -13.26
N GLN A 76 -12.72 -6.80 -13.26
CA GLN A 76 -13.46 -7.38 -14.39
C GLN A 76 -13.28 -6.54 -15.66
N ILE A 77 -13.31 -5.21 -15.55
CA ILE A 77 -13.05 -4.30 -16.68
C ILE A 77 -11.64 -4.55 -17.23
N GLU A 78 -10.65 -4.71 -16.35
CA GLU A 78 -9.26 -4.99 -16.74
C GLU A 78 -9.13 -6.34 -17.46
N VAL A 79 -9.80 -7.37 -16.96
CA VAL A 79 -9.87 -8.71 -17.59
C VAL A 79 -10.54 -8.63 -18.96
N MET A 80 -11.63 -7.88 -19.09
CA MET A 80 -12.32 -7.69 -20.37
C MET A 80 -11.45 -6.95 -21.37
N GLY A 81 -10.65 -6.00 -20.90
CA GLY A 81 -9.64 -5.29 -21.68
C GLY A 81 -8.47 -6.17 -22.12
N LYS A 82 -8.29 -7.35 -21.50
CA LYS A 82 -7.19 -8.30 -21.75
C LYS A 82 -5.80 -7.69 -21.67
N LYS A 83 -5.66 -6.66 -20.85
CA LYS A 83 -4.42 -5.88 -20.81
C LYS A 83 -3.38 -6.48 -19.89
N PHE A 84 -3.77 -6.81 -18.65
CA PHE A 84 -2.83 -7.26 -17.61
C PHE A 84 -3.29 -8.51 -16.85
N LEU A 85 -4.59 -8.81 -16.84
CA LEU A 85 -5.15 -9.89 -16.02
C LEU A 85 -5.95 -10.88 -16.89
N LYS A 86 -5.84 -12.16 -16.56
CA LYS A 86 -6.61 -13.25 -17.21
C LYS A 86 -7.54 -13.90 -16.19
N PRO A 87 -8.75 -14.38 -16.61
CA PRO A 87 -9.71 -15.00 -15.70
C PRO A 87 -9.13 -16.21 -14.95
N GLY A 88 -8.34 -17.03 -15.64
CA GLY A 88 -7.72 -18.23 -15.06
C GLY A 88 -6.71 -17.90 -13.96
N ASP A 89 -5.91 -16.84 -14.14
CA ASP A 89 -4.91 -16.41 -13.19
C ASP A 89 -5.58 -15.79 -11.95
N LEU A 90 -6.68 -15.04 -12.12
CA LEU A 90 -7.49 -14.55 -11.00
C LEU A 90 -8.09 -15.69 -10.16
N ALA A 91 -8.60 -16.74 -10.80
CA ALA A 91 -9.13 -17.88 -10.09
C ALA A 91 -8.05 -18.69 -9.34
N ALA A 92 -6.82 -18.73 -9.88
CA ALA A 92 -5.67 -19.29 -9.20
C ALA A 92 -5.25 -18.43 -8.03
N ALA A 93 -5.21 -17.10 -8.20
CA ALA A 93 -4.91 -16.12 -7.16
C ALA A 93 -5.87 -16.22 -5.97
N ASP A 94 -7.18 -16.30 -6.24
CA ASP A 94 -8.19 -16.48 -5.18
C ASP A 94 -7.97 -17.78 -4.39
N ARG A 95 -7.76 -18.91 -5.07
CA ARG A 95 -7.47 -20.18 -4.40
C ARG A 95 -6.24 -20.10 -3.52
N THR A 96 -5.19 -19.51 -4.03
CA THR A 96 -3.93 -19.33 -3.29
C THR A 96 -4.13 -18.42 -2.09
N TYR A 97 -4.75 -17.26 -2.28
CA TYR A 97 -5.01 -16.32 -1.19
C TYR A 97 -5.77 -16.98 -0.04
N PHE A 98 -6.91 -17.60 -0.34
CA PHE A 98 -7.73 -18.23 0.69
C PHE A 98 -7.07 -19.45 1.35
N SER A 99 -6.22 -20.18 0.63
CA SER A 99 -5.43 -21.27 1.22
C SER A 99 -4.35 -20.80 2.20
N GLN A 100 -3.82 -19.58 1.99
CA GLN A 100 -2.77 -18.99 2.83
C GLN A 100 -3.33 -18.11 3.96
N LEU A 101 -4.65 -17.90 4.03
CA LEU A 101 -5.25 -16.92 4.96
C LEU A 101 -4.98 -17.26 6.42
N GLY A 102 -4.94 -18.55 6.78
CA GLY A 102 -4.63 -19.00 8.13
C GLY A 102 -3.20 -18.66 8.55
N ASP A 103 -2.24 -18.83 7.64
CA ASP A 103 -0.83 -18.54 7.88
C ASP A 103 -0.59 -17.03 7.98
N VAL A 104 -1.24 -16.25 7.10
CA VAL A 104 -1.19 -14.78 7.17
C VAL A 104 -1.79 -14.24 8.46
N ALA A 105 -2.91 -14.80 8.92
CA ALA A 105 -3.52 -14.42 10.19
C ALA A 105 -2.61 -14.75 11.39
N ALA A 106 -1.89 -15.87 11.33
CA ALA A 106 -0.89 -16.21 12.34
C ALA A 106 0.28 -15.23 12.34
N ASP A 107 0.75 -14.81 11.15
CA ASP A 107 1.83 -13.83 11.01
C ASP A 107 1.45 -12.42 11.50
N TRP A 108 0.16 -12.06 11.49
CA TRP A 108 -0.29 -10.80 12.10
C TRP A 108 -0.12 -10.75 13.61
N LEU A 109 -0.10 -11.91 14.25
CA LEU A 109 0.09 -12.04 15.71
C LEU A 109 1.56 -12.23 16.07
N ASN A 110 2.41 -12.57 15.11
CA ASN A 110 3.82 -12.85 15.31
C ASN A 110 4.70 -11.71 14.77
N PRO A 111 5.78 -11.34 15.46
CA PRO A 111 6.73 -10.35 14.95
C PRO A 111 7.57 -10.87 13.78
N ILE A 112 7.63 -12.19 13.59
CA ILE A 112 8.40 -12.86 12.53
C ILE A 112 7.41 -13.40 11.51
N LYS A 113 7.44 -12.84 10.30
CA LYS A 113 6.63 -13.33 9.19
C LYS A 113 7.25 -14.61 8.64
N SER A 114 6.44 -15.63 8.45
CA SER A 114 6.84 -16.94 7.93
C SER A 114 5.97 -17.44 6.78
N SER A 115 4.77 -16.88 6.59
CA SER A 115 3.89 -17.25 5.50
C SER A 115 4.45 -16.79 4.15
N LYS A 116 4.30 -17.63 3.14
CA LYS A 116 4.76 -17.32 1.77
C LYS A 116 4.10 -16.06 1.24
N LEU A 117 2.81 -15.86 1.52
CA LEU A 117 2.06 -14.69 1.07
C LEU A 117 2.56 -13.41 1.74
N ALA A 118 2.78 -13.40 3.07
CA ALA A 118 3.29 -12.22 3.75
C ALA A 118 4.69 -11.83 3.29
N LEU A 119 5.55 -12.82 3.00
CA LEU A 119 6.88 -12.58 2.45
C LEU A 119 6.82 -12.13 0.97
N PHE A 120 5.82 -12.58 0.21
CA PHE A 120 5.55 -12.12 -1.15
C PHE A 120 5.15 -10.65 -1.16
N ASP A 121 4.24 -10.28 -0.25
CA ASP A 121 3.81 -8.90 -0.08
C ASP A 121 4.98 -7.97 0.25
N GLU A 122 5.89 -8.43 1.09
CA GLU A 122 7.09 -7.68 1.48
C GLU A 122 8.11 -7.60 0.34
N MET A 123 8.41 -8.73 -0.32
CA MET A 123 9.39 -8.80 -1.43
C MET A 123 9.01 -7.89 -2.60
N PHE A 124 7.72 -7.85 -2.94
CA PHE A 124 7.21 -7.10 -4.08
C PHE A 124 6.52 -5.79 -3.70
N ASN A 125 6.55 -5.42 -2.41
CA ASN A 125 5.94 -4.19 -1.89
C ASN A 125 4.49 -4.01 -2.39
N VAL A 126 3.68 -5.07 -2.26
CA VAL A 126 2.30 -5.11 -2.79
C VAL A 126 1.44 -4.02 -2.16
N PHE A 127 1.65 -3.76 -0.87
CA PHE A 127 0.95 -2.73 -0.10
C PHE A 127 1.80 -1.46 -0.01
N GLN A 128 1.95 -0.75 -1.13
CA GLN A 128 2.60 0.56 -1.10
C GLN A 128 1.74 1.52 -0.25
N ASP A 129 2.33 2.03 0.85
CA ASP A 129 1.84 3.17 1.63
C ASP A 129 0.54 3.05 2.43
N TRP A 130 0.03 1.84 2.70
CA TRP A 130 -1.10 1.67 3.61
C TRP A 130 -0.85 2.28 4.99
N ASP A 131 0.35 2.10 5.53
CA ASP A 131 0.74 2.65 6.82
C ASP A 131 0.74 4.17 6.84
N THR A 132 1.01 4.83 5.70
CA THR A 132 1.06 6.29 5.65
C THR A 132 -0.32 6.93 5.71
N VAL A 133 -1.34 6.33 5.09
CA VAL A 133 -2.73 6.83 5.16
C VAL A 133 -3.25 6.75 6.60
N TYR A 134 -2.98 5.64 7.30
CA TYR A 134 -3.39 5.49 8.70
C TYR A 134 -2.50 6.24 9.68
N GLN A 135 -1.22 6.48 9.37
CA GLN A 135 -0.34 7.31 10.19
C GLN A 135 -0.73 8.79 10.16
N ASP A 136 -1.30 9.25 9.06
CA ASP A 136 -1.83 10.62 8.95
C ASP A 136 -3.12 10.83 9.76
N ILE A 137 -3.84 9.74 10.08
CA ILE A 137 -5.03 9.73 10.95
C ILE A 137 -4.63 9.56 12.43
N LYS A 138 -3.34 9.55 12.78
CA LYS A 138 -2.91 9.41 14.18
C LYS A 138 -3.46 10.55 15.04
N PHE A 139 -4.30 10.18 15.97
CA PHE A 139 -4.69 11.03 17.11
C PHE A 139 -3.52 11.19 18.08
N GLU A 140 -3.50 12.27 18.84
CA GLU A 140 -2.56 12.43 19.95
C GLU A 140 -2.57 11.19 20.85
N GLU A 141 -1.39 10.67 21.20
CA GLU A 141 -1.15 9.34 21.79
C GLU A 141 -1.92 9.03 23.10
N ASN A 142 -2.52 10.02 23.74
CA ASN A 142 -3.11 9.88 25.07
C ASN A 142 -4.64 9.90 25.15
N SER A 143 -5.37 9.97 24.01
CA SER A 143 -6.83 9.94 24.06
C SER A 143 -7.38 8.52 24.03
N MET A 144 -8.49 8.26 24.72
CA MET A 144 -9.19 6.98 24.67
C MET A 144 -9.62 6.62 23.25
N LEU A 145 -9.94 7.63 22.45
CA LEU A 145 -10.28 7.52 21.03
C LEU A 145 -9.06 7.06 20.20
N SER A 146 -7.86 7.58 20.48
CA SER A 146 -6.60 7.16 19.89
C SER A 146 -6.31 5.68 20.15
N LYS A 147 -6.50 5.24 21.37
CA LYS A 147 -6.31 3.82 21.76
C LYS A 147 -7.30 2.88 21.08
N MET A 148 -8.54 3.32 20.87
CA MET A 148 -9.56 2.55 20.15
C MET A 148 -9.25 2.47 18.65
N MET A 149 -8.81 3.56 18.05
CA MET A 149 -8.53 3.67 16.63
C MET A 149 -7.18 3.06 16.23
N ASN A 150 -6.15 3.19 17.07
CA ASN A 150 -4.85 2.57 16.87
C ASN A 150 -4.91 1.03 16.94
N LYS A 151 -5.97 0.46 17.52
CA LYS A 151 -6.19 -1.00 17.62
C LYS A 151 -6.78 -1.62 16.35
N SER A 152 -6.63 -1.03 15.19
CA SER A 152 -6.93 -1.66 13.89
C SER A 152 -8.37 -2.18 13.68
N ILE A 153 -9.18 -2.32 14.73
CA ILE A 153 -10.49 -2.98 14.71
C ILE A 153 -11.51 -2.18 13.90
N VAL A 154 -11.46 -0.84 14.00
CA VAL A 154 -12.43 0.07 13.36
C VAL A 154 -12.38 -0.03 11.82
N PHE A 155 -11.21 -0.29 11.26
CA PHE A 155 -10.98 -0.40 9.81
C PHE A 155 -10.67 -1.83 9.36
N MET A 156 -10.94 -2.84 10.21
CA MET A 156 -10.57 -4.22 9.91
C MET A 156 -11.26 -4.76 8.67
N GLY A 157 -12.52 -4.40 8.43
CA GLY A 157 -13.27 -4.80 7.24
C GLY A 157 -12.67 -4.22 5.97
N SER A 158 -12.45 -2.91 5.94
CA SER A 158 -11.81 -2.21 4.81
C SER A 158 -10.41 -2.76 4.54
N LYS A 159 -9.61 -2.98 5.59
CA LYS A 159 -8.27 -3.54 5.46
C LYS A 159 -8.27 -4.95 4.91
N ALA A 160 -9.17 -5.81 5.36
CA ALA A 160 -9.25 -7.20 4.89
C ALA A 160 -9.69 -7.25 3.42
N GLY A 161 -10.67 -6.44 3.03
CA GLY A 161 -11.13 -6.34 1.64
C GLY A 161 -10.03 -5.85 0.70
N GLU A 162 -9.36 -4.78 1.10
CA GLU A 162 -8.26 -4.20 0.33
C GLU A 162 -7.06 -5.15 0.25
N HIS A 163 -6.70 -5.80 1.36
CA HIS A 163 -5.66 -6.81 1.39
C HIS A 163 -5.94 -7.95 0.42
N TRP A 164 -7.19 -8.42 0.36
CA TRP A 164 -7.56 -9.43 -0.62
C TRP A 164 -7.46 -8.92 -2.05
N LEU A 165 -8.02 -7.75 -2.36
CA LEU A 165 -8.05 -7.19 -3.70
C LEU A 165 -6.64 -6.94 -4.26
N GLN A 166 -5.75 -6.33 -3.47
CA GLN A 166 -4.39 -6.05 -3.92
C GLN A 166 -3.58 -7.33 -4.09
N ASN A 167 -3.71 -8.28 -3.15
CA ASN A 167 -3.08 -9.59 -3.28
C ASN A 167 -3.61 -10.39 -4.46
N ARG A 168 -4.91 -10.34 -4.71
CA ARG A 168 -5.53 -10.99 -5.86
C ARG A 168 -4.90 -10.53 -7.17
N THR A 169 -4.68 -9.23 -7.31
CA THR A 169 -3.99 -8.66 -8.47
C THR A 169 -2.54 -9.12 -8.56
N ALA A 170 -1.78 -8.98 -7.48
CA ALA A 170 -0.37 -9.35 -7.44
C ALA A 170 -0.15 -10.84 -7.70
N LEU A 171 -0.95 -11.70 -7.07
CA LEU A 171 -0.90 -13.15 -7.30
C LEU A 171 -1.29 -13.53 -8.73
N ALA A 172 -2.33 -12.90 -9.31
CA ALA A 172 -2.71 -13.17 -10.70
C ALA A 172 -1.56 -12.83 -11.65
N MET A 173 -0.87 -11.71 -11.43
CA MET A 173 0.33 -11.36 -12.19
C MET A 173 1.48 -12.36 -11.97
N ALA A 174 1.65 -12.86 -10.75
CA ALA A 174 2.66 -13.89 -10.46
C ALA A 174 2.33 -15.24 -11.10
N TYR A 175 1.05 -15.54 -11.35
CA TYR A 175 0.63 -16.69 -12.13
C TYR A 175 0.79 -16.51 -13.64
N GLU A 176 0.68 -15.28 -14.14
CA GLU A 176 0.90 -14.96 -15.55
C GLU A 176 2.38 -15.10 -15.94
N ILE A 177 3.29 -14.61 -15.08
CA ILE A 177 4.74 -14.70 -15.34
C ILE A 177 5.20 -16.15 -15.19
N LYS A 178 5.88 -16.65 -16.23
CA LYS A 178 6.43 -18.01 -16.24
C LYS A 178 7.94 -18.00 -16.13
N LEU A 179 8.45 -18.90 -15.32
CA LEU A 179 9.86 -19.23 -15.22
C LEU A 179 10.09 -20.65 -15.74
N LYS A 180 11.28 -20.93 -16.20
CA LYS A 180 11.70 -22.23 -16.66
C LYS A 180 12.33 -23.00 -15.51
N SER A 181 11.80 -24.17 -15.20
CA SER A 181 12.34 -25.07 -14.18
C SER A 181 13.63 -25.77 -14.68
N PRO A 182 14.40 -26.39 -13.81
CA PRO A 182 15.56 -27.21 -14.21
C PRO A 182 15.20 -28.38 -15.14
N SER A 183 13.94 -28.87 -15.10
CA SER A 183 13.44 -29.89 -16.02
C SER A 183 13.03 -29.32 -17.40
N GLY A 184 13.05 -28.00 -17.57
CA GLY A 184 12.66 -27.32 -18.80
C GLY A 184 11.18 -26.97 -18.89
N GLU A 185 10.39 -27.26 -17.87
CA GLU A 185 8.96 -26.92 -17.80
C GLU A 185 8.73 -25.46 -17.43
N GLU A 186 7.69 -24.87 -18.01
CA GLU A 186 7.25 -23.52 -17.63
C GLU A 186 6.35 -23.57 -16.41
N VAL A 187 6.78 -22.91 -15.34
CA VAL A 187 6.03 -22.81 -14.07
C VAL A 187 5.74 -21.35 -13.73
N PRO A 188 4.59 -21.06 -13.11
CA PRO A 188 4.29 -19.71 -12.62
C PRO A 188 5.35 -19.21 -11.65
N LEU A 189 5.59 -17.89 -11.65
CA LEU A 189 6.49 -17.26 -10.69
C LEU A 189 6.13 -17.61 -9.24
N TRP A 190 4.84 -17.60 -8.89
CA TRP A 190 4.39 -18.00 -7.55
C TRP A 190 4.88 -19.41 -7.17
N ASP A 191 4.79 -20.38 -8.07
CA ASP A 191 5.19 -21.77 -7.79
C ASP A 191 6.72 -21.95 -7.78
N ALA A 192 7.43 -21.06 -8.49
CA ALA A 192 8.89 -21.02 -8.49
C ALA A 192 9.48 -20.37 -7.23
N LEU A 193 8.69 -19.65 -6.43
CA LEU A 193 9.13 -19.04 -5.17
C LEU A 193 9.11 -20.05 -4.01
N GLU A 194 10.11 -19.94 -3.14
CA GLU A 194 10.23 -20.71 -1.89
C GLU A 194 10.61 -19.84 -0.71
N VAL A 195 10.11 -20.22 0.46
CA VAL A 195 10.44 -19.59 1.74
C VAL A 195 11.70 -20.24 2.29
N VAL A 196 12.70 -19.43 2.61
CA VAL A 196 13.96 -19.89 3.18
C VAL A 196 14.28 -19.12 4.46
N PRO A 197 14.80 -19.80 5.51
CA PRO A 197 15.24 -19.07 6.70
C PRO A 197 16.47 -18.19 6.34
N ILE A 198 16.53 -16.98 6.89
CA ILE A 198 17.68 -16.06 6.73
C ILE A 198 18.93 -16.71 7.31
N ASP A 199 18.78 -17.41 8.42
CA ASP A 199 19.85 -18.16 9.07
C ASP A 199 19.35 -19.58 9.39
N LYS A 200 19.92 -20.58 8.72
CA LYS A 200 19.57 -22.00 8.94
C LYS A 200 19.79 -22.46 10.38
N SER A 201 20.75 -21.84 11.08
CA SER A 201 21.10 -22.17 12.47
C SER A 201 20.18 -21.48 13.47
N ASN A 202 19.50 -20.39 13.07
CA ASN A 202 18.63 -19.62 13.94
C ASN A 202 17.39 -19.11 13.17
N PRO A 203 16.32 -19.91 13.07
CA PRO A 203 15.06 -19.51 12.39
C PRO A 203 14.39 -18.26 12.99
N GLN A 204 14.73 -17.89 14.23
CA GLN A 204 14.20 -16.68 14.87
C GLN A 204 14.71 -15.38 14.23
N ARG A 205 15.71 -15.44 13.36
CA ARG A 205 16.16 -14.29 12.56
C ARG A 205 15.21 -13.94 11.41
N GLY A 206 14.22 -14.79 11.14
CA GLY A 206 13.20 -14.57 10.11
C GLY A 206 13.43 -15.40 8.85
N TYR A 207 12.59 -15.12 7.87
CA TYR A 207 12.55 -15.85 6.60
C TYR A 207 12.62 -14.85 5.44
N ASN A 208 13.13 -15.31 4.32
CA ASN A 208 13.14 -14.61 3.04
C ASN A 208 12.37 -15.41 2.00
N LEU A 209 11.83 -14.72 1.02
CA LEU A 209 11.31 -15.33 -0.19
C LEU A 209 12.37 -15.24 -1.30
N GLN A 210 12.61 -16.33 -2.00
CA GLN A 210 13.53 -16.37 -3.14
C GLN A 210 13.01 -17.29 -4.23
N VAL A 211 13.52 -17.12 -5.46
CA VAL A 211 13.27 -18.07 -6.53
C VAL A 211 14.07 -19.34 -6.24
N LYS A 212 13.45 -20.49 -6.41
CA LYS A 212 14.05 -21.82 -6.27
C LYS A 212 15.30 -21.93 -7.13
N LYS A 213 16.33 -22.57 -6.60
CA LYS A 213 17.61 -22.73 -7.27
C LYS A 213 17.45 -23.46 -8.62
N GLY A 214 18.06 -22.91 -9.65
CA GLY A 214 18.04 -23.49 -11.00
C GLY A 214 16.83 -23.09 -11.85
N TYR A 215 15.92 -22.28 -11.32
CA TYR A 215 14.85 -21.66 -12.13
C TYR A 215 15.40 -20.40 -12.80
N THR A 216 15.01 -20.20 -14.05
CA THR A 216 15.46 -19.08 -14.89
C THR A 216 14.31 -18.40 -15.57
N ASN A 217 14.52 -17.20 -16.08
CA ASN A 217 13.60 -16.57 -17.03
C ASN A 217 13.48 -17.44 -18.30
N LEU A 218 12.45 -17.19 -19.12
CA LEU A 218 12.22 -17.96 -20.35
C LEU A 218 13.37 -17.83 -21.36
N ASP A 219 14.13 -16.75 -21.31
CA ASP A 219 15.33 -16.50 -22.11
C ASP A 219 16.59 -17.21 -21.58
N GLY A 220 16.49 -17.89 -20.44
CA GLY A 220 17.59 -18.58 -19.78
C GLY A 220 18.41 -17.72 -18.82
N SER A 221 18.10 -16.42 -18.67
CA SER A 221 18.73 -15.56 -17.68
C SER A 221 18.27 -15.89 -16.26
N GLU A 222 19.09 -15.59 -15.25
CA GLU A 222 18.71 -15.72 -13.84
C GLU A 222 17.66 -14.66 -13.49
N TYR A 223 16.66 -15.03 -12.67
CA TYR A 223 15.69 -14.08 -12.14
C TYR A 223 16.36 -13.12 -11.17
N SER A 224 16.59 -11.92 -11.63
CA SER A 224 17.46 -10.91 -11.01
C SER A 224 16.70 -10.00 -10.03
N LYS A 225 17.47 -9.20 -9.27
CA LYS A 225 16.89 -8.11 -8.48
C LYS A 225 16.15 -7.09 -9.32
N GLN A 226 16.55 -6.89 -10.58
CA GLN A 226 15.86 -5.98 -11.49
C GLN A 226 14.47 -6.52 -11.85
N ASP A 227 14.34 -7.84 -12.07
CA ASP A 227 13.05 -8.47 -12.33
C ASP A 227 12.09 -8.32 -11.14
N VAL A 228 12.60 -8.41 -9.90
CA VAL A 228 11.82 -8.13 -8.69
C VAL A 228 11.31 -6.68 -8.68
N ILE A 229 12.18 -5.72 -8.97
CA ILE A 229 11.82 -4.30 -9.01
C ILE A 229 10.79 -4.01 -10.12
N ASP A 230 10.98 -4.61 -11.29
CA ASP A 230 10.09 -4.41 -12.43
C ASP A 230 8.72 -5.04 -12.19
N PHE A 231 8.68 -6.22 -11.55
CA PHE A 231 7.43 -6.82 -11.10
C PHE A 231 6.71 -5.93 -10.06
N ALA A 232 7.43 -5.48 -9.03
CA ALA A 232 6.88 -4.63 -7.98
C ALA A 232 6.30 -3.33 -8.56
N ARG A 233 7.04 -2.69 -9.48
CA ARG A 233 6.60 -1.48 -10.17
C ARG A 233 5.35 -1.72 -11.02
N ARG A 234 5.32 -2.81 -11.78
CA ARG A 234 4.17 -3.19 -12.60
C ARG A 234 2.94 -3.48 -11.72
N CYS A 235 3.13 -4.22 -10.63
CA CYS A 235 2.08 -4.53 -9.67
C CYS A 235 1.52 -3.26 -9.02
N GLY A 236 2.39 -2.36 -8.55
CA GLY A 236 2.00 -1.07 -7.99
C GLY A 236 1.21 -0.22 -8.99
N HIS A 237 1.66 -0.13 -10.24
CA HIS A 237 0.97 0.64 -11.28
C HIS A 237 -0.44 0.10 -11.58
N ILE A 238 -0.60 -1.21 -11.63
CA ILE A 238 -1.91 -1.84 -11.88
C ILE A 238 -2.83 -1.66 -10.67
N ASN A 239 -2.32 -1.88 -9.45
CA ASN A 239 -3.07 -1.68 -8.22
C ASN A 239 -3.53 -0.22 -8.08
N GLN A 240 -2.65 0.75 -8.34
CA GLN A 240 -3.00 2.17 -8.32
C GLN A 240 -4.08 2.53 -9.34
N GLY A 241 -4.02 1.93 -10.53
CA GLY A 241 -5.03 2.13 -11.57
C GLY A 241 -6.41 1.58 -11.22
N MET A 242 -6.48 0.51 -10.42
CA MET A 242 -7.73 -0.15 -10.02
C MET A 242 -8.29 0.34 -8.69
N HIS A 243 -7.42 0.65 -7.73
CA HIS A 243 -7.80 0.94 -6.34
C HIS A 243 -7.56 2.38 -5.93
N GLY A 244 -7.01 3.22 -6.82
CA GLY A 244 -6.67 4.61 -6.54
C GLY A 244 -5.24 4.79 -6.02
N ILE A 245 -4.83 6.05 -5.97
CA ILE A 245 -3.47 6.44 -5.60
C ILE A 245 -3.51 6.97 -4.17
N TYR A 246 -2.78 6.32 -3.27
CA TYR A 246 -2.70 6.68 -1.85
C TYR A 246 -1.34 7.28 -1.46
N ASN A 247 -0.40 7.39 -2.40
CA ASN A 247 0.96 7.81 -2.14
C ASN A 247 1.05 9.30 -1.80
N LYS A 248 1.91 9.65 -0.84
CA LYS A 248 2.22 11.05 -0.51
C LYS A 248 2.84 11.80 -1.69
N GLU A 249 3.56 11.09 -2.55
CA GLU A 249 4.21 11.61 -3.75
C GLU A 249 3.22 12.18 -4.75
N ASP A 250 2.00 11.66 -4.77
CA ASP A 250 0.91 12.08 -5.68
C ASP A 250 -0.02 13.12 -5.05
N MET A 251 0.29 13.59 -3.84
CA MET A 251 -0.49 14.62 -3.17
C MET A 251 -0.44 15.94 -3.92
N SER A 252 -1.62 16.52 -4.16
CA SER A 252 -1.72 17.83 -4.80
C SER A 252 -1.26 18.96 -3.87
N MET A 253 -0.72 20.05 -4.43
CA MET A 253 -0.26 21.19 -3.63
C MET A 253 -1.33 21.80 -2.71
N ILE A 254 -2.61 21.65 -3.04
CA ILE A 254 -3.71 22.15 -2.21
C ILE A 254 -3.79 21.43 -0.85
N GLN A 255 -3.29 20.21 -0.77
CA GLN A 255 -3.25 19.41 0.46
C GLN A 255 -2.20 19.87 1.47
N GLN A 256 -1.35 20.85 1.12
CA GLN A 256 -0.47 21.55 2.05
C GLN A 256 -1.25 22.38 3.08
N TYR A 257 -2.46 22.80 2.70
CA TYR A 257 -3.35 23.59 3.57
C TYR A 257 -4.37 22.66 4.23
N THR A 258 -4.67 22.94 5.51
CA THR A 258 -5.63 22.15 6.29
C THR A 258 -7.00 22.02 5.58
N VAL A 259 -7.51 23.12 5.03
CA VAL A 259 -8.80 23.11 4.31
C VAL A 259 -8.71 22.31 3.02
N GLY A 260 -7.65 22.48 2.25
CA GLY A 260 -7.43 21.73 1.01
C GLY A 260 -7.29 20.23 1.26
N ARG A 261 -6.64 19.86 2.37
CA ARG A 261 -6.51 18.48 2.80
C ARG A 261 -7.86 17.87 3.16
N LEU A 262 -8.67 18.57 3.95
CA LEU A 262 -10.05 18.13 4.26
C LEU A 262 -10.91 17.97 3.00
N MET A 263 -10.83 18.91 2.04
CA MET A 263 -11.56 18.82 0.78
C MET A 263 -11.12 17.64 -0.09
N MET A 264 -9.84 17.28 -0.05
CA MET A 264 -9.28 16.21 -0.89
C MET A 264 -9.31 14.84 -0.21
N GLU A 265 -9.61 14.77 1.11
CA GLU A 265 -9.63 13.51 1.87
C GLU A 265 -10.58 12.48 1.25
N PHE A 266 -11.73 12.93 0.75
CA PHE A 266 -12.76 12.08 0.16
C PHE A 266 -12.74 12.03 -1.37
N ARG A 267 -11.77 12.67 -2.02
CA ARG A 267 -11.66 12.68 -3.49
C ARG A 267 -10.77 11.58 -4.05
N LYS A 268 -10.19 10.78 -3.18
CA LYS A 268 -9.33 9.65 -3.54
C LYS A 268 -10.13 8.40 -3.93
N TRP A 269 -11.43 8.48 -3.83
CA TRP A 269 -12.38 7.40 -4.11
C TRP A 269 -13.14 7.65 -5.41
#